data_d1e5ec6f84f9b68ef4355001746b007d
#
_entry.id   d1e5ec6f84f9b68ef4355001746b007d
#
_cell.length_a   1.000
_cell.length_b   1.000
_cell.length_c   1.000
_cell.angle_alpha   90.00
_cell.angle_beta   90.00
_cell.angle_gamma   90.00
#
_symmetry.space_group_name_H-M   'P 1'
#
loop_
_entity.id
_entity.type
_entity.pdbx_description
1 polymer ?
#
loop_
_entity_poly.entity_id
_entity_poly.type
_entity_poly.pdbx_seq_one_letter_code
_entity_poly.pdbx_strand_id
1 'polypeptide(L)'
;MKLLQPDTLIRNPSGLPIVASVVVNCSASRLWDMVGRFAGFDMFIPDLSHIEMMGSGVGALRTKFFRDGNCVVEQLNSRDEQAMHMTWTTIYNTLGVARLWAAIQVEALEAERSKVMWTIIAEPAETANTGFEQFVQDFASSALDNVRRMLS
;
A
#
# COMPACT_ATOMS: atom_id res chain seq x y z
N MET A 1 -15.58 30.24 4.13
CA MET A 1 -16.10 28.86 4.05
C MET A 1 -14.91 27.89 4.03
N LYS A 2 -14.91 27.00 4.98
CA LYS A 2 -13.83 26.03 5.07
C LYS A 2 -14.04 24.96 4.02
N LEU A 3 -13.11 24.82 3.11
CA LEU A 3 -13.16 23.74 2.13
C LEU A 3 -12.98 22.40 2.87
N LEU A 4 -13.90 21.48 2.63
CA LEU A 4 -13.77 20.13 3.14
C LEU A 4 -12.63 19.46 2.38
N GLN A 5 -11.49 19.37 3.05
CA GLN A 5 -10.40 18.55 2.53
C GLN A 5 -10.42 17.22 3.26
N PRO A 6 -10.26 16.12 2.54
CA PRO A 6 -10.09 14.84 3.21
C PRO A 6 -8.86 14.96 4.12
N ASP A 7 -9.01 14.67 5.39
CA ASP A 7 -7.90 14.62 6.29
C ASP A 7 -7.17 13.31 6.08
N THR A 8 -6.32 13.31 5.07
CA THR A 8 -5.57 12.14 4.67
C THR A 8 -4.16 12.11 5.24
N LEU A 9 -3.75 13.21 5.88
CA LEU A 9 -2.45 13.30 6.52
C LEU A 9 -2.51 12.65 7.91
N ILE A 10 -2.76 11.35 7.93
CA ILE A 10 -2.69 10.60 9.17
C ILE A 10 -1.22 10.41 9.51
N ARG A 11 -0.74 11.21 10.46
CA ARG A 11 0.65 11.15 10.91
C ARG A 11 0.87 10.13 12.00
N ASN A 12 -0.17 9.90 12.81
CA ASN A 12 -0.14 8.98 13.93
C ASN A 12 -1.39 8.11 13.88
N PRO A 13 -1.44 7.14 12.97
CA PRO A 13 -2.60 6.25 12.92
C PRO A 13 -2.68 5.42 14.20
N SER A 14 -3.90 5.23 14.70
CA SER A 14 -4.14 4.42 15.87
C SER A 14 -4.39 2.97 15.47
N GLY A 15 -3.90 2.04 16.27
CA GLY A 15 -4.07 0.62 16.03
C GLY A 15 -2.74 -0.11 15.96
N LEU A 16 -2.82 -1.44 15.96
CA LEU A 16 -1.62 -2.28 15.85
C LEU A 16 -1.22 -2.41 14.38
N PRO A 17 0.05 -2.15 14.07
CA PRO A 17 0.51 -2.28 12.68
C PRO A 17 0.61 -3.75 12.27
N ILE A 18 0.16 -4.02 11.05
CA ILE A 18 0.39 -5.27 10.36
C ILE A 18 1.57 -5.01 9.43
N VAL A 19 2.63 -5.81 9.54
CA VAL A 19 3.85 -5.60 8.76
C VAL A 19 4.15 -6.84 7.94
N ALA A 20 4.37 -6.63 6.65
CA ALA A 20 4.90 -7.64 5.75
C ALA A 20 6.22 -7.13 5.20
N SER A 21 7.20 -8.01 5.04
CA SER A 21 8.49 -7.64 4.48
C SER A 21 9.09 -8.81 3.71
N VAL A 22 9.94 -8.47 2.75
CA VAL A 22 10.66 -9.47 1.98
C VAL A 22 12.01 -8.89 1.55
N VAL A 23 13.02 -9.75 1.51
CA VAL A 23 14.34 -9.42 0.97
C VAL A 23 14.38 -9.87 -0.48
N VAL A 24 14.87 -9.00 -1.35
CA VAL A 24 14.90 -9.24 -2.79
C VAL A 24 16.35 -9.10 -3.28
N ASN A 25 16.77 -10.00 -4.17
CA ASN A 25 18.10 -9.98 -4.74
C ASN A 25 18.20 -9.02 -5.93
N CYS A 26 18.02 -7.74 -5.65
CA CYS A 26 18.21 -6.66 -6.62
C CYS A 26 18.52 -5.37 -5.86
N SER A 27 18.93 -4.33 -6.60
CA SER A 27 19.22 -3.04 -6.01
C SER A 27 17.96 -2.41 -5.41
N ALA A 28 18.14 -1.57 -4.40
CA ALA A 28 17.02 -0.83 -3.82
C ALA A 28 16.31 0.04 -4.85
N SER A 29 17.07 0.66 -5.75
CA SER A 29 16.52 1.48 -6.83
C SER A 29 15.57 0.68 -7.73
N ARG A 30 15.97 -0.52 -8.11
CA ARG A 30 15.14 -1.40 -8.95
C ARG A 30 13.89 -1.86 -8.21
N LEU A 31 14.02 -2.20 -6.94
CA LEU A 31 12.89 -2.57 -6.10
C LEU A 31 11.92 -1.41 -5.96
N TRP A 32 12.42 -0.20 -5.69
CA TRP A 32 11.60 1.00 -5.58
C TRP A 32 10.88 1.33 -6.88
N ASP A 33 11.51 1.12 -8.03
CA ASP A 33 10.86 1.32 -9.32
C ASP A 33 9.60 0.47 -9.51
N MET A 34 9.53 -0.68 -8.85
CA MET A 34 8.34 -1.53 -8.89
C MET A 34 7.34 -1.16 -7.79
N VAL A 35 7.77 -1.19 -6.52
CA VAL A 35 6.84 -1.03 -5.40
C VAL A 35 6.51 0.43 -5.11
N GLY A 36 7.32 1.36 -5.58
CA GLY A 36 7.09 2.79 -5.43
C GLY A 36 6.15 3.39 -6.47
N ARG A 37 5.64 2.61 -7.39
CA ARG A 37 4.66 3.07 -8.37
C ARG A 37 3.27 2.99 -7.80
N PHE A 38 2.74 4.10 -7.36
CA PHE A 38 1.39 4.17 -6.77
C PHE A 38 0.32 3.64 -7.74
N ALA A 39 0.48 3.90 -9.04
CA ALA A 39 -0.45 3.45 -10.09
C ALA A 39 -0.18 2.02 -10.58
N GLY A 40 0.85 1.35 -10.12
CA GLY A 40 1.33 0.10 -10.71
C GLY A 40 1.21 -1.14 -9.84
N PHE A 41 0.46 -1.10 -8.76
CA PHE A 41 0.34 -2.22 -7.83
C PHE A 41 -0.33 -3.45 -8.44
N ASP A 42 -1.08 -3.27 -9.52
CA ASP A 42 -1.67 -4.40 -10.27
C ASP A 42 -0.62 -5.32 -10.90
N MET A 43 0.61 -4.84 -11.06
CA MET A 43 1.70 -5.66 -11.57
C MET A 43 2.06 -6.82 -10.63
N PHE A 44 1.91 -6.62 -9.32
CA PHE A 44 2.25 -7.66 -8.34
C PHE A 44 1.09 -8.10 -7.46
N ILE A 45 -0.12 -7.60 -7.73
CA ILE A 45 -1.35 -8.01 -7.04
C ILE A 45 -2.32 -8.55 -8.09
N PRO A 46 -2.28 -9.86 -8.36
CA PRO A 46 -3.11 -10.44 -9.44
C PRO A 46 -4.62 -10.35 -9.17
N ASP A 47 -5.04 -10.15 -7.92
CA ASP A 47 -6.45 -9.95 -7.58
C ASP A 47 -7.02 -8.63 -8.09
N LEU A 48 -6.15 -7.69 -8.50
CA LEU A 48 -6.56 -6.43 -9.10
C LEU A 48 -6.77 -6.62 -10.60
N SER A 49 -7.91 -6.15 -11.10
CA SER A 49 -8.14 -6.12 -12.54
C SER A 49 -7.42 -4.94 -13.18
N HIS A 50 -7.48 -3.78 -12.55
CA HIS A 50 -6.79 -2.57 -13.03
C HIS A 50 -6.81 -1.49 -11.93
N ILE A 51 -6.06 -0.42 -12.18
CA ILE A 51 -6.00 0.76 -11.33
C ILE A 51 -6.29 1.99 -12.18
N GLU A 52 -7.16 2.87 -11.69
CA GLU A 52 -7.43 4.16 -12.31
C GLU A 52 -6.89 5.28 -11.43
N MET A 53 -6.26 6.28 -12.04
CA MET A 53 -5.67 7.41 -11.34
C MET A 53 -6.46 8.68 -11.58
N MET A 54 -6.54 9.52 -10.54
CA MET A 54 -7.04 10.88 -10.61
C MET A 54 -6.00 11.81 -10.01
N GLY A 55 -5.45 12.70 -10.81
CA GLY A 55 -4.38 13.61 -10.39
C GLY A 55 -3.00 12.95 -10.44
N SER A 56 -2.00 13.66 -9.98
CA SER A 56 -0.61 13.21 -9.94
C SER A 56 0.09 13.79 -8.70
N GLY A 57 1.12 13.06 -8.23
CA GLY A 57 1.86 13.47 -7.04
C GLY A 57 1.10 13.28 -5.74
N VAL A 58 1.59 13.93 -4.69
CA VAL A 58 0.93 13.89 -3.38
C VAL A 58 -0.48 14.49 -3.50
N GLY A 59 -1.46 13.80 -2.93
CA GLY A 59 -2.87 14.15 -3.05
C GLY A 59 -3.59 13.42 -4.16
N ALA A 60 -2.87 12.75 -5.07
CA ALA A 60 -3.50 11.96 -6.13
C ALA A 60 -4.30 10.80 -5.55
N LEU A 61 -5.36 10.44 -6.24
CA LEU A 61 -6.22 9.32 -5.88
C LEU A 61 -5.98 8.17 -6.83
N ARG A 62 -5.93 6.96 -6.26
CA ARG A 62 -5.98 5.73 -7.09
C ARG A 62 -7.20 4.93 -6.69
N THR A 63 -7.88 4.38 -7.67
CA THR A 63 -8.94 3.41 -7.45
C THR A 63 -8.44 2.04 -7.89
N LYS A 64 -8.35 1.13 -6.93
CA LYS A 64 -8.00 -0.27 -7.19
C LYS A 64 -9.30 -1.04 -7.40
N PHE A 65 -9.44 -1.64 -8.59
CA PHE A 65 -10.57 -2.48 -8.93
C PHE A 65 -10.18 -3.95 -8.80
N PHE A 66 -10.82 -4.63 -7.88
CA PHE A 66 -10.60 -6.06 -7.69
C PHE A 66 -11.43 -6.87 -8.66
N ARG A 67 -10.95 -8.05 -9.01
CA ARG A 67 -11.64 -8.94 -9.94
C ARG A 67 -12.97 -9.45 -9.41
N ASP A 68 -13.18 -9.44 -8.10
CA ASP A 68 -14.42 -9.87 -7.46
C ASP A 68 -15.49 -8.77 -7.41
N GLY A 69 -15.20 -7.59 -7.96
CA GLY A 69 -16.11 -6.45 -7.97
C GLY A 69 -15.90 -5.45 -6.86
N ASN A 70 -15.04 -5.74 -5.90
CA ASN A 70 -14.70 -4.78 -4.84
C ASN A 70 -13.80 -3.67 -5.38
N CYS A 71 -13.83 -2.53 -4.72
CA CYS A 71 -12.93 -1.42 -5.04
C CYS A 71 -12.45 -0.71 -3.79
N VAL A 72 -11.28 -0.09 -3.91
CA VAL A 72 -10.66 0.70 -2.85
C VAL A 72 -10.10 1.96 -3.46
N VAL A 73 -10.48 3.11 -2.89
CA VAL A 73 -9.94 4.42 -3.30
C VAL A 73 -8.97 4.88 -2.24
N GLU A 74 -7.76 5.20 -2.66
CA GLU A 74 -6.67 5.59 -1.78
C GLU A 74 -6.06 6.90 -2.22
N GLN A 75 -5.67 7.71 -1.25
CA GLN A 75 -5.00 8.98 -1.51
C GLN A 75 -3.55 8.92 -1.07
N LEU A 76 -2.66 9.34 -1.96
CA LEU A 76 -1.22 9.43 -1.65
C LEU A 76 -0.97 10.59 -0.70
N ASN A 77 -0.46 10.30 0.49
CA ASN A 77 -0.23 11.30 1.53
C ASN A 77 1.18 11.88 1.48
N SER A 78 2.17 11.06 1.22
CA SER A 78 3.57 11.47 1.19
C SER A 78 4.36 10.57 0.27
N ARG A 79 5.45 11.13 -0.27
CA ARG A 79 6.37 10.39 -1.12
C ARG A 79 7.75 11.01 -1.03
N ASP A 80 8.75 10.20 -0.73
CA ASP A 80 10.15 10.61 -0.66
C ASP A 80 10.97 9.66 -1.53
N GLU A 81 11.44 10.17 -2.66
CA GLU A 81 12.21 9.37 -3.62
C GLU A 81 13.58 8.97 -3.08
N GLN A 82 14.20 9.82 -2.27
CA GLN A 82 15.52 9.53 -1.71
C GLN A 82 15.44 8.49 -0.61
N ALA A 83 14.43 8.61 0.26
CA ALA A 83 14.19 7.64 1.33
C ALA A 83 13.49 6.38 0.82
N MET A 84 12.97 6.39 -0.42
CA MET A 84 12.20 5.30 -1.00
C MET A 84 11.04 4.90 -0.09
N HIS A 85 10.22 5.88 0.20
CA HIS A 85 9.12 5.74 1.16
C HIS A 85 7.90 6.50 0.65
N MET A 86 6.71 5.90 0.79
CA MET A 86 5.46 6.59 0.56
C MET A 86 4.38 6.09 1.50
N THR A 87 3.39 6.95 1.75
CA THR A 87 2.25 6.63 2.60
C THR A 87 0.95 7.00 1.90
N TRP A 88 -0.12 6.29 2.23
CA TRP A 88 -1.45 6.58 1.70
C TRP A 88 -2.53 6.21 2.69
N THR A 89 -3.72 6.76 2.47
CA THR A 89 -4.90 6.52 3.28
C THR A 89 -6.04 6.06 2.39
N THR A 90 -6.77 5.05 2.80
CA THR A 90 -8.00 4.64 2.15
C THR A 90 -9.10 5.62 2.50
N ILE A 91 -9.71 6.23 1.48
CA ILE A 91 -10.79 7.20 1.65
C ILE A 91 -12.16 6.62 1.31
N TYR A 92 -12.21 5.51 0.59
CA TYR A 92 -13.43 4.78 0.27
C TYR A 92 -13.10 3.33 -0.03
N ASN A 93 -13.95 2.41 0.40
CA ASN A 93 -13.80 1.00 0.05
C ASN A 93 -15.11 0.24 0.19
N THR A 94 -15.19 -0.90 -0.48
CA THR A 94 -16.31 -1.83 -0.37
C THR A 94 -15.97 -3.05 0.49
N LEU A 95 -14.80 -3.04 1.14
CA LEU A 95 -14.29 -4.19 1.90
C LEU A 95 -14.73 -4.19 3.37
N GLY A 96 -15.42 -3.12 3.82
CA GLY A 96 -15.86 -3.02 5.22
C GLY A 96 -14.77 -2.54 6.17
N VAL A 97 -13.83 -1.76 5.68
CA VAL A 97 -12.77 -1.15 6.48
C VAL A 97 -13.18 0.27 6.83
N ALA A 98 -13.14 0.63 8.13
CA ALA A 98 -13.48 1.98 8.58
C ALA A 98 -12.35 2.96 8.28
N ARG A 99 -11.13 2.58 8.60
CA ARG A 99 -9.91 3.36 8.36
C ARG A 99 -8.79 2.45 7.96
N LEU A 100 -8.01 2.89 7.00
CA LEU A 100 -6.80 2.17 6.62
C LEU A 100 -5.74 3.18 6.22
N TRP A 101 -4.60 3.07 6.87
CA TRP A 101 -3.37 3.79 6.54
C TRP A 101 -2.30 2.77 6.18
N ALA A 102 -1.47 3.10 5.22
CA ALA A 102 -0.39 2.20 4.84
C ALA A 102 0.85 2.98 4.45
N ALA A 103 1.99 2.31 4.60
CA ALA A 103 3.29 2.81 4.18
C ALA A 103 4.05 1.68 3.49
N ILE A 104 4.83 2.05 2.49
CA ILE A 104 5.78 1.13 1.89
C ILE A 104 7.14 1.80 1.89
N GLN A 105 8.17 1.02 2.25
CA GLN A 105 9.54 1.51 2.34
C GLN A 105 10.50 0.49 1.79
N VAL A 106 11.48 0.98 1.03
CA VAL A 106 12.57 0.15 0.52
C VAL A 106 13.86 0.56 1.21
N GLU A 107 14.64 -0.43 1.61
CA GLU A 107 15.92 -0.25 2.28
C GLU A 107 16.99 -1.02 1.52
N ALA A 108 18.10 -0.36 1.21
CA ALA A 108 19.26 -1.02 0.62
C ALA A 108 20.00 -1.79 1.71
N LEU A 109 20.22 -3.09 1.47
CA LEU A 109 21.04 -3.93 2.35
C LEU A 109 22.46 -4.06 1.78
N GLU A 110 22.54 -4.26 0.49
CA GLU A 110 23.78 -4.35 -0.28
C GLU A 110 23.48 -3.79 -1.68
N ALA A 111 24.51 -3.68 -2.52
CA ALA A 111 24.35 -3.13 -3.87
C ALA A 111 23.28 -3.85 -4.69
N GLU A 112 23.22 -5.18 -4.58
CA GLU A 112 22.27 -6.04 -5.30
C GLU A 112 21.36 -6.81 -4.35
N ARG A 113 21.05 -6.21 -3.20
CA ARG A 113 20.17 -6.81 -2.21
C ARG A 113 19.45 -5.73 -1.44
N SER A 114 18.14 -5.84 -1.38
CA SER A 114 17.30 -4.83 -0.76
C SER A 114 16.12 -5.47 -0.05
N LYS A 115 15.43 -4.66 0.75
CA LYS A 115 14.28 -5.10 1.53
C LYS A 115 13.14 -4.14 1.29
N VAL A 116 11.95 -4.66 1.09
CA VAL A 116 10.71 -3.88 1.10
C VAL A 116 9.91 -4.23 2.33
N MET A 117 9.34 -3.20 2.97
CA MET A 117 8.48 -3.33 4.13
C MET A 117 7.16 -2.63 3.83
N TRP A 118 6.05 -3.31 4.02
CA TRP A 118 4.70 -2.77 3.88
C TRP A 118 4.03 -2.79 5.23
N THR A 119 3.70 -1.62 5.75
CA THR A 119 3.05 -1.46 7.04
C THR A 119 1.61 -1.03 6.80
N ILE A 120 0.66 -1.69 7.45
CA ILE A 120 -0.76 -1.41 7.31
C ILE A 120 -1.35 -1.26 8.70
N ILE A 121 -2.08 -0.15 8.93
CA ILE A 121 -2.87 0.03 10.13
C ILE A 121 -4.30 0.18 9.68
N ALA A 122 -5.15 -0.78 10.02
CA ALA A 122 -6.50 -0.84 9.55
C ALA A 122 -7.47 -1.09 10.69
N GLU A 123 -8.61 -0.40 10.65
CA GLU A 123 -9.70 -0.59 11.59
C GLU A 123 -10.89 -1.15 10.82
N PRO A 124 -11.45 -2.32 11.22
CA PRO A 124 -12.68 -2.81 10.60
C PRO A 124 -13.84 -1.87 10.87
N ALA A 125 -14.80 -1.82 9.94
CA ALA A 125 -15.93 -0.89 10.01
C ALA A 125 -16.87 -1.20 11.16
N GLU A 126 -16.95 -2.46 11.56
CA GLU A 126 -17.80 -2.91 12.65
C GLU A 126 -17.02 -3.80 13.61
N THR A 127 -17.71 -4.30 14.63
CA THR A 127 -17.12 -5.18 15.63
C THR A 127 -16.19 -6.24 15.01
N ALA A 128 -15.11 -6.47 15.71
CA ALA A 128 -13.97 -7.26 15.29
C ALA A 128 -14.33 -8.48 14.43
N ASN A 129 -13.97 -8.41 13.18
CA ASN A 129 -13.96 -9.55 12.29
C ASN A 129 -12.71 -10.36 12.62
N THR A 130 -12.88 -11.53 13.20
CA THR A 130 -11.78 -12.35 13.69
C THR A 130 -10.80 -12.82 12.62
N GLY A 131 -11.15 -12.71 11.33
CA GLY A 131 -10.25 -13.06 10.23
C GLY A 131 -9.59 -11.87 9.56
N PHE A 132 -9.91 -10.66 9.97
CA PHE A 132 -9.52 -9.46 9.23
C PHE A 132 -8.02 -9.22 9.23
N GLU A 133 -7.37 -9.31 10.39
CA GLU A 133 -5.92 -9.09 10.49
C GLU A 133 -5.15 -10.13 9.67
N GLN A 134 -5.57 -11.39 9.74
CA GLN A 134 -4.93 -12.46 8.98
C GLN A 134 -5.13 -12.24 7.48
N PHE A 135 -6.33 -11.81 7.08
CA PHE A 135 -6.61 -11.48 5.67
C PHE A 135 -5.66 -10.39 5.15
N VAL A 136 -5.51 -9.30 5.92
CA VAL A 136 -4.63 -8.20 5.53
C VAL A 136 -3.16 -8.65 5.50
N GLN A 137 -2.73 -9.44 6.50
CA GLN A 137 -1.37 -9.97 6.55
C GLN A 137 -1.08 -10.86 5.34
N ASP A 138 -2.00 -11.76 5.00
CA ASP A 138 -1.83 -12.67 3.87
C ASP A 138 -1.82 -11.92 2.55
N PHE A 139 -2.68 -10.91 2.42
CA PHE A 139 -2.73 -10.07 1.22
C PHE A 139 -1.40 -9.38 0.98
N ALA A 140 -0.88 -8.69 2.00
CA ALA A 140 0.38 -7.97 1.89
C ALA A 140 1.57 -8.93 1.66
N SER A 141 1.61 -10.03 2.39
CA SER A 141 2.68 -11.02 2.26
C SER A 141 2.69 -11.67 0.88
N SER A 142 1.52 -11.99 0.33
CA SER A 142 1.40 -12.57 -1.01
C SER A 142 1.86 -11.58 -2.08
N ALA A 143 1.48 -10.31 -1.94
CA ALA A 143 1.88 -9.27 -2.88
C ALA A 143 3.40 -9.11 -2.90
N LEU A 144 4.02 -9.02 -1.73
CA LEU A 144 5.48 -8.87 -1.64
C LEU A 144 6.23 -10.13 -2.09
N ASP A 145 5.66 -11.30 -1.89
CA ASP A 145 6.25 -12.53 -2.39
C ASP A 145 6.26 -12.55 -3.93
N ASN A 146 5.21 -12.04 -4.55
CA ASN A 146 5.18 -11.86 -6.00
C ASN A 146 6.28 -10.91 -6.48
N VAL A 147 6.47 -9.80 -5.77
CA VAL A 147 7.55 -8.84 -6.07
C VAL A 147 8.91 -9.56 -6.02
N ARG A 148 9.16 -10.32 -4.98
CA ARG A 148 10.41 -11.08 -4.83
C ARG A 148 10.62 -12.03 -6.00
N ARG A 149 9.59 -12.77 -6.38
CA ARG A 149 9.69 -13.71 -7.50
C ARG A 149 9.93 -13.03 -8.85
N MET A 150 9.40 -11.83 -9.03
CA MET A 150 9.56 -11.07 -10.26
C MET A 150 10.93 -10.43 -10.40
N LEU A 151 11.57 -10.08 -9.29
CA LEU A 151 12.82 -9.31 -9.28
C LEU A 151 14.06 -10.08 -8.83
N SER A 152 13.88 -11.22 -8.22
CA SER A 152 15.02 -12.03 -7.76
C SER A 152 15.53 -12.99 -8.81
#